data_1cb09fabc3a7888231ab4359b2be4242
#
_entry.id   1cb09fabc3a7888231ab4359b2be4242
#
_cell.length_a   1.000
_cell.length_b   1.000
_cell.length_c   1.000
_cell.angle_alpha   90.00
_cell.angle_beta   90.00
_cell.angle_gamma   90.00
#
_symmetry.space_group_name_H-M   'P 1'
#
loop_
_entity.id
_entity.type
_entity.pdbx_description
1 polymer ?
#
loop_
_entity_poly.entity_id
_entity_poly.type
_entity_poly.pdbx_seq_one_letter_code
_entity_poly.pdbx_strand_id
1 'polypeptide(L)'
;MDFYYTKKIYKKILIYFIYKMESKYKFEELMKERHSARDFLKKEIPEEILKKIIQASLDCPSWCNSQPWNVYVVSGKPLEEIRKEWISKNEQKIKGYGDLQPVHRTEFSERCQKNMEEEFKLIKEATKDPELTAFWRKNIECFNAPTIVYLTLHKGHSKWSCYDLGGFGMALMLAAKNYGVDSVVAYELAKYPDVLRKYAKIPENEDICVGIALGYENDEAVNKFRAKKSSIDEVCHFIK
;
A
#
# COMPACT_ATOMS: atom_id res chain seq x y z
N MET A 1 -10.03 -21.14 46.83
CA MET A 1 -10.72 -20.25 45.88
C MET A 1 -9.93 -20.17 44.62
N ASP A 2 -10.49 -20.73 43.53
CA ASP A 2 -9.84 -21.42 42.42
C ASP A 2 -8.97 -20.51 41.52
N PHE A 3 -7.68 -20.79 41.48
CA PHE A 3 -6.72 -20.21 40.52
C PHE A 3 -7.09 -20.47 39.03
N TYR A 4 -7.90 -21.50 38.80
CA TYR A 4 -8.44 -21.87 37.50
C TYR A 4 -9.58 -20.94 37.03
N TYR A 5 -10.39 -20.46 37.97
CA TYR A 5 -11.50 -19.52 37.70
C TYR A 5 -10.98 -18.12 37.35
N THR A 6 -9.95 -17.70 38.07
CA THR A 6 -9.31 -16.38 37.83
C THR A 6 -8.63 -16.32 36.44
N LYS A 7 -7.92 -17.37 36.03
CA LYS A 7 -7.33 -17.45 34.68
C LYS A 7 -8.38 -17.43 33.55
N LYS A 8 -9.53 -18.04 33.75
CA LYS A 8 -10.63 -18.09 32.78
C LYS A 8 -11.33 -16.73 32.64
N ILE A 9 -11.44 -15.99 33.74
CA ILE A 9 -11.98 -14.63 33.76
C ILE A 9 -10.99 -13.66 33.11
N TYR A 10 -9.71 -13.71 33.44
CA TYR A 10 -8.69 -12.89 32.78
C TYR A 10 -8.59 -13.16 31.28
N LYS A 11 -8.70 -14.42 30.86
CA LYS A 11 -8.74 -14.78 29.45
C LYS A 11 -9.99 -14.26 28.74
N LYS A 12 -11.17 -14.28 29.39
CA LYS A 12 -12.40 -13.67 28.88
C LYS A 12 -12.34 -12.15 28.85
N ILE A 13 -11.76 -11.51 29.85
CA ILE A 13 -11.59 -10.07 29.92
C ILE A 13 -10.56 -9.63 28.86
N LEU A 14 -9.44 -10.34 28.71
CA LEU A 14 -8.45 -10.09 27.67
C LEU A 14 -9.03 -10.29 26.26
N ILE A 15 -9.82 -11.36 26.06
CA ILE A 15 -10.55 -11.59 24.82
C ILE A 15 -11.60 -10.50 24.59
N TYR A 16 -12.32 -10.05 25.62
CA TYR A 16 -13.29 -8.97 25.54
C TYR A 16 -12.61 -7.62 25.21
N PHE A 17 -11.43 -7.32 25.79
CA PHE A 17 -10.63 -6.14 25.43
C PHE A 17 -10.01 -6.26 24.04
N ILE A 18 -9.62 -7.45 23.60
CA ILE A 18 -9.14 -7.71 22.23
C ILE A 18 -10.29 -7.62 21.21
N TYR A 19 -11.51 -8.04 21.57
CA TYR A 19 -12.71 -7.92 20.72
C TYR A 19 -13.32 -6.51 20.73
N LYS A 20 -13.06 -5.70 21.77
CA LYS A 20 -13.55 -4.32 21.89
C LYS A 20 -12.58 -3.27 21.34
N MET A 21 -11.73 -3.62 20.39
CA MET A 21 -11.26 -2.63 19.43
C MET A 21 -12.38 -2.44 18.41
N GLU A 22 -13.41 -1.68 18.80
CA GLU A 22 -14.38 -1.14 17.86
C GLU A 22 -13.60 -0.47 16.74
N SER A 23 -14.01 -0.70 15.48
CA SER A 23 -13.44 0.02 14.35
C SER A 23 -13.38 1.51 14.72
N LYS A 24 -12.19 2.08 14.67
CA LYS A 24 -11.97 3.50 14.98
C LYS A 24 -12.81 4.40 14.06
N TYR A 25 -13.18 3.89 12.91
CA TYR A 25 -13.84 4.63 11.85
C TYR A 25 -15.12 3.93 11.38
N LYS A 26 -16.13 4.72 11.00
CA LYS A 26 -17.18 4.25 10.10
C LYS A 26 -16.58 4.04 8.70
N PHE A 27 -17.22 3.24 7.86
CA PHE A 27 -16.68 2.88 6.55
C PHE A 27 -16.36 4.12 5.68
N GLU A 28 -17.28 5.07 5.59
CA GLU A 28 -17.08 6.29 4.81
C GLU A 28 -15.98 7.18 5.37
N GLU A 29 -15.82 7.22 6.67
CA GLU A 29 -14.72 7.94 7.34
C GLU A 29 -13.39 7.25 7.05
N LEU A 30 -13.32 5.91 7.15
CA LEU A 30 -12.15 5.12 6.83
C LEU A 30 -11.68 5.34 5.39
N MET A 31 -12.63 5.36 4.45
CA MET A 31 -12.36 5.64 3.03
C MET A 31 -11.78 7.04 2.80
N LYS A 32 -12.22 8.04 3.56
CA LYS A 32 -11.73 9.43 3.47
C LYS A 32 -10.38 9.61 4.14
N GLU A 33 -10.21 9.01 5.31
CA GLU A 33 -8.97 9.10 6.11
C GLU A 33 -7.81 8.33 5.47
N ARG A 34 -8.10 7.22 4.77
CA ARG A 34 -7.07 6.53 4.01
C ARG A 34 -6.61 7.40 2.84
N HIS A 35 -5.39 7.79 2.84
CA HIS A 35 -4.71 8.51 1.75
C HIS A 35 -3.33 7.90 1.47
N SER A 36 -2.65 8.39 0.45
CA SER A 36 -1.28 7.96 0.14
C SER A 36 -0.29 8.76 0.98
N ALA A 37 0.20 8.16 2.07
CA ALA A 37 1.28 8.72 2.88
C ALA A 37 2.61 8.50 2.14
N ARG A 38 3.38 9.57 1.91
CA ARG A 38 4.56 9.56 1.04
C ARG A 38 5.87 9.83 1.78
N ASP A 39 5.82 9.84 3.11
CA ASP A 39 6.99 9.85 3.98
C ASP A 39 6.61 9.33 5.37
N PHE A 40 7.40 8.41 5.90
CA PHE A 40 7.08 7.70 7.13
C PHE A 40 8.14 7.92 8.20
N LEU A 41 7.70 7.82 9.45
CA LEU A 41 8.59 7.77 10.60
C LEU A 41 9.40 6.46 10.60
N LYS A 42 10.62 6.50 11.12
CA LYS A 42 11.46 5.32 11.37
C LYS A 42 10.96 4.49 12.57
N LYS A 43 9.66 4.23 12.61
CA LYS A 43 9.01 3.48 13.67
C LYS A 43 8.51 2.16 13.11
N GLU A 44 9.00 1.05 13.66
CA GLU A 44 8.58 -0.28 13.24
C GLU A 44 7.09 -0.52 13.53
N ILE A 45 6.44 -1.28 12.66
CA ILE A 45 5.08 -1.77 12.87
C ILE A 45 5.19 -3.11 13.60
N PRO A 46 4.53 -3.28 14.77
CA PRO A 46 4.54 -4.56 15.45
C PRO A 46 4.02 -5.69 14.55
N GLU A 47 4.69 -6.84 14.56
CA GLU A 47 4.33 -8.01 13.74
C GLU A 47 2.86 -8.44 13.94
N GLU A 48 2.36 -8.34 15.18
CA GLU A 48 0.97 -8.61 15.52
C GLU A 48 -0.02 -7.70 14.77
N ILE A 49 0.35 -6.44 14.55
CA ILE A 49 -0.47 -5.49 13.78
C ILE A 49 -0.41 -5.85 12.30
N LEU A 50 0.76 -6.17 11.77
CA LEU A 50 0.91 -6.64 10.38
C LEU A 50 0.07 -7.90 10.12
N LYS A 51 0.10 -8.87 11.03
CA LYS A 51 -0.74 -10.08 10.95
C LYS A 51 -2.22 -9.76 10.94
N LYS A 52 -2.69 -8.83 11.79
CA LYS A 52 -4.10 -8.40 11.82
C LYS A 52 -4.51 -7.71 10.52
N ILE A 53 -3.65 -6.86 9.98
CA ILE A 53 -3.89 -6.17 8.70
C ILE A 53 -4.06 -7.20 7.58
N ILE A 54 -3.13 -8.15 7.46
CA ILE A 54 -3.17 -9.18 6.43
C ILE A 54 -4.39 -10.09 6.62
N GLN A 55 -4.65 -10.54 7.85
CA GLN A 55 -5.79 -11.41 8.15
C GLN A 55 -7.12 -10.77 7.76
N ALA A 56 -7.31 -9.47 8.06
CA ALA A 56 -8.52 -8.75 7.64
C ALA A 56 -8.62 -8.62 6.11
N SER A 57 -7.49 -8.58 5.41
CA SER A 57 -7.46 -8.47 3.95
C SER A 57 -7.80 -9.79 3.25
N LEU A 58 -7.61 -10.94 3.91
CA LEU A 58 -7.93 -12.26 3.36
C LEU A 58 -9.44 -12.48 3.16
N ASP A 59 -10.30 -11.67 3.78
CA ASP A 59 -11.75 -11.69 3.55
C ASP A 59 -12.15 -11.02 2.22
N CYS A 60 -11.17 -10.53 1.45
CA CYS A 60 -11.41 -9.98 0.11
C CYS A 60 -11.93 -11.07 -0.85
N PRO A 61 -13.01 -10.82 -1.60
CA PRO A 61 -13.50 -11.78 -2.57
C PRO A 61 -12.56 -11.90 -3.78
N SER A 62 -12.63 -13.07 -4.44
CA SER A 62 -11.94 -13.31 -5.71
C SER A 62 -12.79 -14.18 -6.64
N TRP A 63 -12.47 -14.18 -7.93
CA TRP A 63 -13.17 -15.00 -8.91
C TRP A 63 -13.15 -16.48 -8.51
N CYS A 64 -14.32 -17.07 -8.34
CA CYS A 64 -14.51 -18.45 -7.85
C CYS A 64 -13.73 -18.76 -6.57
N ASN A 65 -13.49 -17.78 -5.71
CA ASN A 65 -12.65 -17.88 -4.50
C ASN A 65 -11.24 -18.40 -4.79
N SER A 66 -10.67 -18.02 -5.93
CA SER A 66 -9.35 -18.47 -6.38
C SER A 66 -8.19 -17.95 -5.53
N GLN A 67 -8.38 -16.82 -4.85
CA GLN A 67 -7.39 -16.19 -3.96
C GLN A 67 -5.98 -16.17 -4.58
N PRO A 68 -5.81 -15.52 -5.77
CA PRO A 68 -4.63 -15.73 -6.61
C PRO A 68 -3.36 -15.01 -6.10
N TRP A 69 -3.49 -14.22 -5.07
CA TRP A 69 -2.42 -13.39 -4.50
C TRP A 69 -1.45 -14.17 -3.63
N ASN A 70 -0.16 -13.82 -3.69
CA ASN A 70 0.80 -14.08 -2.63
C ASN A 70 1.24 -12.76 -2.01
N VAL A 71 1.64 -12.79 -0.73
CA VAL A 71 1.94 -11.61 0.08
C VAL A 71 3.32 -11.75 0.70
N TYR A 72 4.23 -10.86 0.36
CA TYR A 72 5.58 -10.80 0.91
C TYR A 72 5.75 -9.55 1.76
N VAL A 73 5.91 -9.72 3.06
CA VAL A 73 6.13 -8.61 4.00
C VAL A 73 7.61 -8.44 4.22
N VAL A 74 8.15 -7.30 3.84
CA VAL A 74 9.59 -7.01 3.90
C VAL A 74 9.86 -5.84 4.82
N SER A 75 10.71 -6.04 5.82
CA SER A 75 11.13 -5.04 6.80
C SER A 75 12.58 -5.28 7.25
N GLY A 76 13.13 -4.40 8.06
CA GLY A 76 14.47 -4.53 8.62
C GLY A 76 15.56 -4.63 7.57
N LYS A 77 16.59 -5.46 7.82
CA LYS A 77 17.79 -5.56 6.98
C LYS A 77 17.50 -5.85 5.49
N PRO A 78 16.61 -6.78 5.11
CA PRO A 78 16.27 -6.98 3.69
C PRO A 78 15.73 -5.70 3.01
N LEU A 79 14.88 -4.94 3.70
CA LEU A 79 14.35 -3.68 3.17
C LEU A 79 15.44 -2.60 3.05
N GLU A 80 16.37 -2.54 3.96
CA GLU A 80 17.51 -1.62 3.88
C GLU A 80 18.39 -1.91 2.66
N GLU A 81 18.66 -3.18 2.37
CA GLU A 81 19.43 -3.57 1.19
C GLU A 81 18.66 -3.27 -0.12
N ILE A 82 17.35 -3.53 -0.14
CA ILE A 82 16.48 -3.13 -1.27
C ILE A 82 16.60 -1.62 -1.47
N ARG A 83 16.44 -0.81 -0.44
CA ARG A 83 16.49 0.66 -0.54
C ARG A 83 17.84 1.15 -1.07
N LYS A 84 18.95 0.57 -0.62
CA LYS A 84 20.30 0.93 -1.12
C LYS A 84 20.42 0.67 -2.63
N GLU A 85 20.02 -0.51 -3.10
CA GLU A 85 20.09 -0.84 -4.53
C GLU A 85 19.09 0.02 -5.33
N TRP A 86 17.91 0.33 -4.76
CA TRP A 86 16.92 1.22 -5.37
C TRP A 86 17.48 2.60 -5.64
N ILE A 87 18.08 3.22 -4.63
CA ILE A 87 18.74 4.53 -4.73
C ILE A 87 19.84 4.47 -5.78
N SER A 88 20.72 3.48 -5.71
CA SER A 88 21.84 3.31 -6.66
C SER A 88 21.35 3.19 -8.11
N LYS A 89 20.35 2.33 -8.39
CA LYS A 89 19.80 2.17 -9.74
C LYS A 89 19.14 3.48 -10.25
N ASN A 90 18.45 4.22 -9.38
CA ASN A 90 17.85 5.51 -9.74
C ASN A 90 18.92 6.57 -10.04
N GLU A 91 19.98 6.67 -9.24
CA GLU A 91 21.11 7.59 -9.47
C GLU A 91 21.83 7.27 -10.78
N GLN A 92 21.95 6.00 -11.15
CA GLN A 92 22.46 5.53 -12.45
C GLN A 92 21.44 5.72 -13.58
N LYS A 93 20.25 6.24 -13.31
CA LYS A 93 19.16 6.45 -14.29
C LYS A 93 18.72 5.17 -15.00
N ILE A 94 18.83 4.02 -14.33
CA ILE A 94 18.34 2.74 -14.86
C ILE A 94 16.83 2.80 -14.97
N LYS A 95 16.30 2.60 -16.18
CA LYS A 95 14.85 2.57 -16.41
C LYS A 95 14.22 1.38 -15.67
N GLY A 96 13.05 1.60 -15.09
CA GLY A 96 12.29 0.52 -14.46
C GLY A 96 11.81 -0.53 -15.49
N TYR A 97 11.80 -1.79 -15.07
CA TYR A 97 11.40 -2.96 -15.87
C TYR A 97 10.52 -3.92 -15.03
N GLY A 98 9.63 -3.36 -14.21
CA GLY A 98 8.72 -4.12 -13.35
C GLY A 98 7.92 -5.19 -14.14
N ASP A 99 7.55 -6.27 -13.51
CA ASP A 99 6.80 -7.37 -14.14
C ASP A 99 5.41 -6.90 -14.61
N LEU A 100 4.78 -5.99 -13.87
CA LEU A 100 3.56 -5.28 -14.28
C LEU A 100 3.90 -3.84 -14.68
N GLN A 101 3.85 -3.56 -15.97
CA GLN A 101 4.20 -2.24 -16.51
C GLN A 101 2.97 -1.33 -16.60
N PRO A 102 3.06 -0.08 -16.13
CA PRO A 102 2.05 0.92 -16.42
C PRO A 102 2.17 1.39 -17.88
N VAL A 103 1.06 1.77 -18.47
CA VAL A 103 1.07 2.49 -19.74
C VAL A 103 1.55 3.92 -19.53
N HIS A 104 2.02 4.58 -20.62
CA HIS A 104 2.41 5.98 -20.54
C HIS A 104 1.19 6.86 -20.23
N ARG A 105 1.39 7.97 -19.50
CA ARG A 105 0.28 8.85 -19.06
C ARG A 105 -0.56 9.37 -20.23
N THR A 106 0.05 9.62 -21.38
CA THR A 106 -0.65 10.10 -22.59
C THR A 106 -1.55 9.06 -23.25
N GLU A 107 -1.46 7.78 -22.84
CA GLU A 107 -2.31 6.69 -23.33
C GLU A 107 -3.64 6.59 -22.57
N PHE A 108 -3.78 7.35 -21.48
CA PHE A 108 -5.03 7.44 -20.73
C PHE A 108 -6.02 8.39 -21.42
N SER A 109 -7.32 8.25 -21.13
CA SER A 109 -8.34 9.18 -21.62
C SER A 109 -8.05 10.62 -21.14
N GLU A 110 -8.56 11.62 -21.88
CA GLU A 110 -8.38 13.04 -21.54
C GLU A 110 -8.79 13.37 -20.10
N ARG A 111 -9.89 12.79 -19.62
CA ARG A 111 -10.34 12.94 -18.24
C ARG A 111 -9.28 12.43 -17.25
N CYS A 112 -8.72 11.27 -17.51
CA CYS A 112 -7.67 10.71 -16.65
C CYS A 112 -6.40 11.57 -16.67
N GLN A 113 -6.01 12.08 -17.83
CA GLN A 113 -4.85 12.97 -17.96
C GLN A 113 -5.06 14.27 -17.16
N LYS A 114 -6.23 14.91 -17.26
CA LYS A 114 -6.58 16.10 -16.47
C LYS A 114 -6.52 15.82 -14.95
N ASN A 115 -7.02 14.67 -14.51
CA ASN A 115 -6.94 14.28 -13.10
C ASN A 115 -5.49 14.14 -12.62
N MET A 116 -4.61 13.56 -13.45
CA MET A 116 -3.17 13.44 -13.14
C MET A 116 -2.46 14.79 -13.10
N GLU A 117 -2.78 15.69 -14.02
CA GLU A 117 -2.24 17.05 -14.06
C GLU A 117 -2.65 17.85 -12.80
N GLU A 118 -3.93 17.77 -12.42
CA GLU A 118 -4.44 18.42 -11.22
C GLU A 118 -3.79 17.86 -9.95
N GLU A 119 -3.56 16.54 -9.87
CA GLU A 119 -2.84 15.95 -8.75
C GLU A 119 -1.43 16.52 -8.60
N PHE A 120 -0.65 16.60 -9.68
CA PHE A 120 0.69 17.16 -9.64
C PHE A 120 0.69 18.64 -9.28
N LYS A 121 -0.28 19.41 -9.77
CA LYS A 121 -0.46 20.80 -9.40
C LYS A 121 -0.69 20.95 -7.88
N LEU A 122 -1.62 20.19 -7.32
CA LEU A 122 -1.93 20.22 -5.91
C LEU A 122 -0.75 19.76 -5.02
N ILE A 123 0.05 18.80 -5.47
CA ILE A 123 1.27 18.39 -4.75
C ILE A 123 2.29 19.54 -4.74
N LYS A 124 2.53 20.20 -5.88
CA LYS A 124 3.44 21.36 -5.98
C LYS A 124 3.01 22.51 -5.04
N GLU A 125 1.72 22.80 -5.01
CA GLU A 125 1.16 23.81 -4.11
C GLU A 125 1.34 23.44 -2.64
N ALA A 126 1.01 22.20 -2.27
CA ALA A 126 1.12 21.73 -0.89
C ALA A 126 2.56 21.66 -0.40
N THR A 127 3.49 21.23 -1.24
CA THR A 127 4.91 21.08 -0.89
C THR A 127 5.71 22.36 -1.07
N LYS A 128 5.17 23.35 -1.78
CA LYS A 128 5.89 24.57 -2.24
C LYS A 128 7.17 24.21 -3.03
N ASP A 129 7.15 23.08 -3.72
CA ASP A 129 8.25 22.55 -4.53
C ASP A 129 7.81 22.45 -6.00
N PRO A 130 8.07 23.49 -6.83
CA PRO A 130 7.65 23.53 -8.23
C PRO A 130 8.20 22.37 -9.07
N GLU A 131 9.40 21.91 -8.74
CA GLU A 131 10.10 20.84 -9.46
C GLU A 131 9.80 19.43 -8.89
N LEU A 132 9.06 19.38 -7.78
CA LEU A 132 8.76 18.12 -7.06
C LEU A 132 10.02 17.33 -6.65
N THR A 133 11.13 18.02 -6.40
CA THR A 133 12.41 17.40 -6.08
C THR A 133 12.33 16.52 -4.84
N ALA A 134 11.77 17.07 -3.75
CA ALA A 134 11.56 16.34 -2.52
C ALA A 134 10.57 15.17 -2.70
N PHE A 135 9.50 15.37 -3.46
CA PHE A 135 8.52 14.34 -3.78
C PHE A 135 9.17 13.13 -4.50
N TRP A 136 9.95 13.40 -5.57
CA TRP A 136 10.64 12.33 -6.30
C TRP A 136 11.71 11.66 -5.47
N ARG A 137 12.43 12.41 -4.62
CA ARG A 137 13.41 11.84 -3.69
C ARG A 137 12.77 10.84 -2.73
N LYS A 138 11.61 11.16 -2.15
CA LYS A 138 10.88 10.24 -1.26
C LYS A 138 10.46 8.95 -1.98
N ASN A 139 10.03 9.03 -3.23
CA ASN A 139 9.73 7.84 -4.04
C ASN A 139 10.96 6.93 -4.18
N ILE A 140 12.12 7.49 -4.54
CA ILE A 140 13.39 6.77 -4.69
C ILE A 140 13.84 6.13 -3.37
N GLU A 141 13.61 6.79 -2.24
CA GLU A 141 13.92 6.30 -0.90
C GLU A 141 12.88 5.30 -0.36
N CYS A 142 12.00 4.80 -1.21
CA CYS A 142 10.88 3.93 -0.83
C CYS A 142 10.04 4.57 0.30
N PHE A 143 9.82 5.89 0.22
CA PHE A 143 9.04 6.70 1.16
C PHE A 143 9.56 6.66 2.61
N ASN A 144 10.77 6.21 2.86
CA ASN A 144 11.33 5.92 4.20
C ASN A 144 10.51 4.89 4.99
N ALA A 145 9.69 4.09 4.32
CA ALA A 145 8.78 3.15 4.97
C ALA A 145 9.55 2.08 5.78
N PRO A 146 9.10 1.75 7.01
CA PRO A 146 9.68 0.67 7.81
C PRO A 146 9.29 -0.72 7.31
N THR A 147 8.22 -0.83 6.53
CA THR A 147 7.71 -2.09 5.99
C THR A 147 7.15 -1.86 4.59
N ILE A 148 7.42 -2.79 3.67
CA ILE A 148 6.77 -2.84 2.36
C ILE A 148 6.14 -4.22 2.19
N VAL A 149 4.90 -4.24 1.73
CA VAL A 149 4.18 -5.45 1.34
C VAL A 149 4.18 -5.54 -0.16
N TYR A 150 4.78 -6.60 -0.71
CA TYR A 150 4.71 -6.90 -2.13
C TYR A 150 3.61 -7.90 -2.39
N LEU A 151 2.76 -7.59 -3.36
CA LEU A 151 1.70 -8.46 -3.84
C LEU A 151 2.10 -9.03 -5.18
N THR A 152 2.03 -10.35 -5.31
CA THR A 152 2.43 -11.07 -6.51
C THR A 152 1.31 -11.97 -7.01
N LEU A 153 1.41 -12.35 -8.28
CA LEU A 153 0.56 -13.33 -8.94
C LEU A 153 1.44 -14.39 -9.61
N HIS A 154 0.96 -15.61 -9.72
CA HIS A 154 1.64 -16.64 -10.52
C HIS A 154 1.76 -16.18 -11.97
N LYS A 155 2.91 -16.38 -12.63
CA LYS A 155 3.09 -16.07 -14.06
C LYS A 155 2.02 -16.75 -14.92
N GLY A 156 1.54 -16.02 -15.91
CA GLY A 156 0.42 -16.45 -16.74
C GLY A 156 -0.96 -16.16 -16.11
N HIS A 157 -1.02 -15.33 -15.08
CA HIS A 157 -2.28 -14.85 -14.48
C HIS A 157 -3.18 -14.14 -15.51
N SER A 158 -4.46 -14.11 -15.24
CA SER A 158 -5.46 -13.43 -16.07
C SER A 158 -5.67 -11.97 -15.63
N LYS A 159 -6.35 -11.18 -16.48
CA LYS A 159 -6.80 -9.83 -16.10
C LYS A 159 -7.76 -9.85 -14.91
N TRP A 160 -8.53 -10.94 -14.71
CA TRP A 160 -9.37 -11.15 -13.55
C TRP A 160 -8.54 -11.27 -12.26
N SER A 161 -7.41 -11.96 -12.30
CA SER A 161 -6.51 -12.05 -11.16
C SER A 161 -5.93 -10.67 -10.79
N CYS A 162 -5.67 -9.80 -11.78
CA CYS A 162 -5.26 -8.42 -11.51
C CYS A 162 -6.39 -7.60 -10.86
N TYR A 163 -7.65 -7.80 -11.26
CA TYR A 163 -8.81 -7.17 -10.62
C TYR A 163 -8.95 -7.61 -9.17
N ASP A 164 -8.85 -8.92 -8.90
CA ASP A 164 -8.89 -9.50 -7.56
C ASP A 164 -7.75 -8.96 -6.69
N LEU A 165 -6.54 -8.89 -7.24
CA LEU A 165 -5.36 -8.34 -6.56
C LEU A 165 -5.55 -6.86 -6.19
N GLY A 166 -6.16 -6.07 -7.06
CA GLY A 166 -6.51 -4.67 -6.79
C GLY A 166 -7.48 -4.55 -5.62
N GLY A 167 -8.48 -5.42 -5.55
CA GLY A 167 -9.41 -5.54 -4.42
C GLY A 167 -8.67 -5.87 -3.12
N PHE A 168 -7.81 -6.88 -3.15
CA PHE A 168 -6.98 -7.28 -2.00
C PHE A 168 -6.08 -6.12 -1.53
N GLY A 169 -5.40 -5.44 -2.46
CA GLY A 169 -4.53 -4.30 -2.13
C GLY A 169 -5.30 -3.16 -1.47
N MET A 170 -6.54 -2.88 -1.92
CA MET A 170 -7.40 -1.88 -1.27
C MET A 170 -7.85 -2.33 0.11
N ALA A 171 -8.25 -3.59 0.29
CA ALA A 171 -8.60 -4.16 1.58
C ALA A 171 -7.44 -4.05 2.58
N LEU A 172 -6.20 -4.33 2.12
CA LEU A 172 -4.98 -4.21 2.93
C LEU A 172 -4.74 -2.77 3.39
N MET A 173 -4.89 -1.79 2.50
CA MET A 173 -4.70 -0.38 2.86
C MET A 173 -5.79 0.14 3.81
N LEU A 174 -7.03 -0.32 3.67
CA LEU A 174 -8.13 0.02 4.60
C LEU A 174 -7.91 -0.63 5.97
N ALA A 175 -7.53 -1.91 5.99
CA ALA A 175 -7.19 -2.61 7.22
C ALA A 175 -6.01 -1.93 7.93
N ALA A 176 -4.95 -1.54 7.19
CA ALA A 176 -3.83 -0.80 7.75
C ALA A 176 -4.31 0.48 8.44
N LYS A 177 -5.10 1.32 7.75
CA LYS A 177 -5.62 2.56 8.31
C LYS A 177 -6.50 2.32 9.54
N ASN A 178 -7.33 1.28 9.52
CA ASN A 178 -8.17 0.90 10.67
C ASN A 178 -7.33 0.55 11.92
N TYR A 179 -6.15 -0.04 11.73
CA TYR A 179 -5.18 -0.32 12.81
C TYR A 179 -4.19 0.82 13.06
N GLY A 180 -4.44 2.02 12.51
CA GLY A 180 -3.63 3.21 12.73
C GLY A 180 -2.28 3.19 12.00
N VAL A 181 -2.19 2.41 10.93
CA VAL A 181 -1.03 2.33 10.03
C VAL A 181 -1.39 2.99 8.71
N ASP A 182 -0.54 3.89 8.24
CA ASP A 182 -0.70 4.59 6.97
C ASP A 182 -0.04 3.81 5.84
N SER A 183 -0.43 4.13 4.59
CA SER A 183 0.03 3.37 3.43
C SER A 183 0.17 4.22 2.17
N VAL A 184 1.02 3.74 1.25
CA VAL A 184 1.03 4.17 -0.15
C VAL A 184 1.29 2.98 -1.07
N VAL A 185 0.50 2.86 -2.12
CA VAL A 185 0.74 1.94 -3.23
C VAL A 185 1.48 2.68 -4.33
N ALA A 186 2.57 2.12 -4.85
CA ALA A 186 3.36 2.77 -5.88
C ALA A 186 4.05 1.77 -6.82
N TYR A 187 4.01 2.08 -8.14
CA TYR A 187 4.84 1.38 -9.14
C TYR A 187 6.32 1.48 -8.81
N GLU A 188 6.75 2.64 -8.29
CA GLU A 188 8.13 2.86 -7.87
C GLU A 188 8.67 1.73 -7.00
N LEU A 189 7.86 1.13 -6.15
CA LEU A 189 8.27 0.06 -5.22
C LEU A 189 8.47 -1.31 -5.90
N ALA A 190 7.97 -1.51 -7.13
CA ALA A 190 8.02 -2.79 -7.84
C ALA A 190 8.82 -2.74 -9.15
N LYS A 191 9.43 -1.60 -9.49
CA LYS A 191 10.05 -1.38 -10.82
C LYS A 191 11.37 -2.12 -11.09
N TYR A 192 11.99 -2.71 -10.06
CA TYR A 192 13.23 -3.48 -10.17
C TYR A 192 13.06 -4.89 -9.56
N PRO A 193 12.39 -5.80 -10.27
CA PRO A 193 12.03 -7.12 -9.73
C PRO A 193 13.24 -8.01 -9.38
N ASP A 194 14.36 -7.86 -10.05
CA ASP A 194 15.60 -8.59 -9.73
C ASP A 194 16.10 -8.31 -8.31
N VAL A 195 16.02 -7.04 -7.87
CA VAL A 195 16.39 -6.64 -6.50
C VAL A 195 15.45 -7.28 -5.49
N LEU A 196 14.14 -7.30 -5.81
CA LEU A 196 13.13 -7.90 -4.93
C LEU A 196 13.29 -9.41 -4.85
N ARG A 197 13.55 -10.09 -5.97
CA ARG A 197 13.85 -11.52 -5.97
C ARG A 197 15.08 -11.85 -5.14
N LYS A 198 16.12 -11.02 -5.22
CA LYS A 198 17.36 -11.19 -4.46
C LYS A 198 17.14 -11.08 -2.95
N TYR A 199 16.45 -10.05 -2.46
CA TYR A 199 16.36 -9.74 -1.04
C TYR A 199 15.06 -10.15 -0.37
N ALA A 200 13.92 -10.08 -1.06
CA ALA A 200 12.62 -10.52 -0.56
C ALA A 200 12.33 -11.99 -0.88
N LYS A 201 13.24 -12.68 -1.61
CA LYS A 201 13.12 -14.10 -1.95
C LYS A 201 11.85 -14.46 -2.74
N ILE A 202 11.36 -13.52 -3.55
CA ILE A 202 10.20 -13.75 -4.39
C ILE A 202 10.62 -14.67 -5.56
N PRO A 203 9.92 -15.79 -5.78
CA PRO A 203 10.33 -16.78 -6.79
C PRO A 203 10.11 -16.28 -8.22
N GLU A 204 10.86 -16.89 -9.17
CA GLU A 204 10.85 -16.52 -10.59
C GLU A 204 9.53 -16.83 -11.30
N ASN A 205 8.73 -17.75 -10.77
CA ASN A 205 7.43 -18.11 -11.32
C ASN A 205 6.28 -17.19 -10.87
N GLU A 206 6.60 -16.09 -10.20
CA GLU A 206 5.64 -15.06 -9.79
C GLU A 206 5.97 -13.72 -10.45
N ASP A 207 4.92 -13.00 -10.88
CA ASP A 207 5.00 -11.61 -11.30
C ASP A 207 4.79 -10.70 -10.09
N ILE A 208 5.73 -9.79 -9.85
CA ILE A 208 5.65 -8.80 -8.78
C ILE A 208 4.79 -7.64 -9.27
N CYS A 209 3.53 -7.64 -8.86
CA CYS A 209 2.54 -6.74 -9.43
C CYS A 209 2.59 -5.34 -8.81
N VAL A 210 2.74 -5.26 -7.47
CA VAL A 210 2.68 -3.98 -6.76
C VAL A 210 3.41 -4.05 -5.42
N GLY A 211 3.98 -2.92 -5.00
CA GLY A 211 4.47 -2.70 -3.65
C GLY A 211 3.56 -1.71 -2.91
N ILE A 212 3.26 -2.01 -1.65
CA ILE A 212 2.51 -1.15 -0.72
C ILE A 212 3.40 -0.85 0.47
N ALA A 213 3.86 0.38 0.58
CA ALA A 213 4.60 0.84 1.75
C ALA A 213 3.64 1.06 2.92
N LEU A 214 4.03 0.60 4.10
CA LEU A 214 3.30 0.72 5.35
C LEU A 214 4.18 1.39 6.41
N GLY A 215 3.57 2.25 7.23
CA GLY A 215 4.26 2.95 8.31
C GLY A 215 3.34 3.91 9.04
N TYR A 216 3.93 4.74 9.87
CA TYR A 216 3.26 5.88 10.51
C TYR A 216 3.72 7.14 9.78
N GLU A 217 2.77 7.89 9.18
CA GLU A 217 3.13 9.12 8.47
C GLU A 217 3.77 10.15 9.42
N ASN A 218 4.72 10.90 8.88
CA ASN A 218 5.28 12.07 9.58
C ASN A 218 4.51 13.35 9.21
N ASP A 219 4.86 14.48 9.82
CA ASP A 219 4.18 15.78 9.63
C ASP A 219 4.69 16.57 8.40
N GLU A 220 5.30 15.89 7.42
CA GLU A 220 5.81 16.53 6.21
C GLU A 220 4.69 17.02 5.29
N ALA A 221 4.98 18.08 4.53
CA ALA A 221 4.01 18.71 3.65
C ALA A 221 3.40 17.75 2.61
N VAL A 222 4.19 16.79 2.13
CA VAL A 222 3.74 15.77 1.16
C VAL A 222 2.62 14.86 1.73
N ASN A 223 2.55 14.71 3.04
CA ASN A 223 1.52 13.93 3.72
C ASN A 223 0.23 14.72 3.98
N LYS A 224 0.28 16.05 3.88
CA LYS A 224 -0.90 16.94 4.03
C LYS A 224 -1.72 17.07 2.75
N PHE A 225 -1.15 16.68 1.63
CA PHE A 225 -1.83 16.68 0.35
C PHE A 225 -2.99 15.67 0.31
N ARG A 226 -4.10 16.08 -0.28
CA ARG A 226 -5.26 15.21 -0.57
C ARG A 226 -5.66 15.34 -2.03
N ALA A 227 -5.64 14.21 -2.76
CA ALA A 227 -6.04 14.17 -4.15
C ALA A 227 -7.53 14.49 -4.30
N LYS A 228 -7.87 15.39 -5.22
CA LYS A 228 -9.25 15.64 -5.63
C LYS A 228 -9.83 14.38 -6.28
N LYS A 229 -11.08 14.08 -6.00
CA LYS A 229 -11.79 12.95 -6.60
C LYS A 229 -12.85 13.44 -7.56
N SER A 230 -13.10 12.67 -8.61
CA SER A 230 -14.22 12.93 -9.52
C SER A 230 -15.54 12.90 -8.77
N SER A 231 -16.51 13.71 -9.24
CA SER A 231 -17.88 13.65 -8.76
C SER A 231 -18.59 12.39 -9.25
N ILE A 232 -19.71 12.04 -8.62
CA ILE A 232 -20.54 10.91 -9.07
C ILE A 232 -21.03 11.11 -10.51
N ASP A 233 -21.38 12.34 -10.88
CA ASP A 233 -21.93 12.67 -12.21
C ASP A 233 -20.89 12.51 -13.34
N GLU A 234 -19.59 12.61 -13.01
CA GLU A 234 -18.52 12.41 -14.00
C GLU A 234 -18.24 10.93 -14.29
N VAL A 235 -18.66 10.01 -13.43
CA VAL A 235 -18.24 8.59 -13.53
C VAL A 235 -19.40 7.60 -13.51
N CYS A 236 -20.60 8.01 -13.07
CA CYS A 236 -21.73 7.12 -12.88
C CYS A 236 -22.87 7.42 -13.87
N HIS A 237 -23.38 6.39 -14.53
CA HIS A 237 -24.49 6.47 -15.46
C HIS A 237 -25.63 5.59 -14.95
N PHE A 238 -26.74 6.21 -14.52
CA PHE A 238 -27.95 5.50 -14.11
C PHE A 238 -28.79 5.18 -15.33
N ILE A 239 -28.72 3.96 -15.83
CA ILE A 239 -29.55 3.47 -16.93
C ILE A 239 -30.81 2.85 -16.33
N LYS A 240 -32.01 3.41 -16.69
CA LYS A 240 -33.34 2.99 -16.18
C LYS A 240 -34.20 2.54 -17.30
#